data_3189b43a8299c69c2bf2536992777e3b
#
_entry.id   3189b43a8299c69c2bf2536992777e3b
#
_cell.length_a   1.000
_cell.length_b   1.000
_cell.length_c   1.000
_cell.angle_alpha   90.00
_cell.angle_beta   90.00
_cell.angle_gamma   90.00
#
_symmetry.space_group_name_H-M   'P 1'
#
loop_
_entity.id
_entity.type
_entity.pdbx_description
1 polymer ?
#
loop_
_entity_poly.entity_id
_entity_poly.type
_entity_poly.pdbx_seq_one_letter_code
_entity_poly.pdbx_strand_id
1 'polypeptide(L)'
;MTDSELTAVLDPNSLAPDAADPPVATIMRDEVDFCLPSTPIDAVAKLMADNTLSEIVVLLDRRPVGYVRQEDVVDRLVAGEVVITGSDFAMRPPTTDVLARDVLRPQPLLVDENQRTSEVIALMAQTARRLAVVMHEDETPIGVVTPREIADHVLALETADA
;
A
#
# COMPACT_ATOMS: atom_id res chain seq x y z
N MET A 1 -23.43 -39.26 13.54
CA MET A 1 -22.29 -38.37 13.45
C MET A 1 -21.05 -39.10 13.91
N THR A 2 -20.07 -39.27 13.06
CA THR A 2 -18.82 -39.94 13.41
C THR A 2 -17.87 -38.94 14.03
N ASP A 3 -16.90 -39.44 14.83
CA ASP A 3 -15.87 -38.58 15.42
C ASP A 3 -15.04 -37.82 14.38
N SER A 4 -14.88 -38.41 13.20
CA SER A 4 -14.19 -37.76 12.07
C SER A 4 -14.90 -36.52 11.55
N GLU A 5 -16.25 -36.58 11.46
CA GLU A 5 -17.04 -35.42 11.03
C GLU A 5 -17.01 -34.31 12.06
N LEU A 6 -17.04 -34.65 13.34
CA LEU A 6 -16.97 -33.70 14.43
C LEU A 6 -15.58 -33.01 14.46
N THR A 7 -14.54 -33.81 14.24
CA THR A 7 -13.16 -33.27 14.18
C THR A 7 -12.97 -32.36 12.98
N ALA A 8 -13.55 -32.68 11.80
CA ALA A 8 -13.47 -31.84 10.61
C ALA A 8 -14.19 -30.48 10.82
N VAL A 9 -15.33 -30.51 11.52
CA VAL A 9 -16.10 -29.29 11.83
C VAL A 9 -15.34 -28.40 12.83
N LEU A 10 -14.56 -29.01 13.72
CA LEU A 10 -13.77 -28.29 14.73
C LEU A 10 -12.37 -27.96 14.28
N ASP A 11 -11.96 -28.41 13.09
CA ASP A 11 -10.64 -28.14 12.54
C ASP A 11 -10.52 -26.67 12.17
N PRO A 12 -9.65 -25.90 12.83
CA PRO A 12 -9.43 -24.49 12.49
C PRO A 12 -9.06 -24.27 11.04
N ASN A 13 -8.40 -25.22 10.40
CA ASN A 13 -8.00 -25.12 9.01
C ASN A 13 -9.16 -25.30 8.03
N SER A 14 -10.25 -25.95 8.43
CA SER A 14 -11.40 -26.14 7.56
C SER A 14 -12.47 -25.06 7.66
N LEU A 15 -12.53 -24.36 8.80
CA LEU A 15 -13.57 -23.36 9.08
C LEU A 15 -13.05 -21.93 9.21
N ALA A 16 -11.93 -21.76 9.89
CA ALA A 16 -11.40 -20.45 10.20
C ALA A 16 -10.76 -19.72 9.01
N PRO A 17 -10.04 -20.41 8.07
CA PRO A 17 -9.30 -19.69 7.03
C PRO A 17 -10.18 -18.88 6.10
N ASP A 18 -11.33 -19.37 5.73
CA ASP A 18 -12.15 -18.73 4.70
C ASP A 18 -13.00 -17.58 5.24
N ALA A 19 -13.34 -17.59 6.52
CA ALA A 19 -14.18 -16.57 7.12
C ALA A 19 -13.38 -15.50 7.87
N ALA A 20 -12.42 -15.91 8.70
CA ALA A 20 -11.64 -15.00 9.53
C ALA A 20 -10.30 -14.59 8.90
N ASP A 21 -9.75 -15.43 8.04
CA ASP A 21 -8.45 -15.22 7.40
C ASP A 21 -8.52 -15.51 5.90
N PRO A 22 -9.26 -14.68 5.15
CA PRO A 22 -9.45 -14.91 3.72
C PRO A 22 -8.17 -14.62 2.93
N PRO A 23 -8.12 -15.03 1.65
CA PRO A 23 -7.07 -14.56 0.75
C PRO A 23 -7.05 -13.04 0.70
N VAL A 24 -5.89 -12.46 0.57
CA VAL A 24 -5.71 -11.00 0.59
C VAL A 24 -6.49 -10.31 -0.55
N ALA A 25 -6.70 -11.00 -1.65
CA ALA A 25 -7.53 -10.48 -2.75
C ALA A 25 -8.95 -10.12 -2.31
N THR A 26 -9.45 -10.74 -1.26
CA THR A 26 -10.79 -10.47 -0.72
C THR A 26 -10.89 -9.10 -0.05
N ILE A 27 -9.81 -8.65 0.60
CA ILE A 27 -9.81 -7.39 1.35
C ILE A 27 -9.13 -6.23 0.60
N MET A 28 -8.36 -6.52 -0.45
CA MET A 28 -7.63 -5.50 -1.19
C MET A 28 -8.55 -4.47 -1.81
N ARG A 29 -8.01 -3.27 -1.99
CA ARG A 29 -8.62 -2.28 -2.89
C ARG A 29 -8.20 -2.63 -4.31
N ASP A 30 -9.17 -2.78 -5.21
CA ASP A 30 -8.94 -3.21 -6.60
C ASP A 30 -8.45 -2.09 -7.53
N GLU A 31 -8.35 -0.86 -7.01
CA GLU A 31 -7.72 0.24 -7.70
C GLU A 31 -6.29 0.40 -7.22
N VAL A 32 -5.34 0.37 -8.14
CA VAL A 32 -3.93 0.59 -7.83
C VAL A 32 -3.58 2.02 -8.17
N ASP A 33 -3.50 2.85 -7.13
CA ASP A 33 -2.95 4.20 -7.29
C ASP A 33 -1.44 4.07 -7.42
N PHE A 34 -0.90 4.61 -8.49
CA PHE A 34 0.52 4.49 -8.79
C PHE A 34 1.06 5.77 -9.40
N CYS A 35 2.38 5.91 -9.38
CA CYS A 35 3.07 6.91 -10.16
C CYS A 35 4.12 6.22 -11.03
N LEU A 36 4.63 6.97 -12.01
CA LEU A 36 5.73 6.53 -12.86
C LEU A 36 7.04 7.08 -12.30
N PRO A 37 8.19 6.49 -12.65
CA PRO A 37 9.49 7.06 -12.28
C PRO A 37 9.65 8.51 -12.72
N SER A 38 9.03 8.88 -13.84
CA SER A 38 9.08 10.23 -14.42
C SER A 38 8.02 11.19 -13.87
N THR A 39 7.16 10.74 -12.95
CA THR A 39 6.13 11.61 -12.38
C THR A 39 6.77 12.69 -11.50
N PRO A 40 6.46 13.98 -11.74
CA PRO A 40 6.98 15.06 -10.90
C PRO A 40 6.56 14.89 -9.43
N ILE A 41 7.43 15.29 -8.52
CA ILE A 41 7.21 15.07 -7.09
C ILE A 41 5.96 15.78 -6.56
N ASP A 42 5.62 16.94 -7.10
CA ASP A 42 4.40 17.67 -6.74
C ASP A 42 3.15 16.89 -7.14
N ALA A 43 3.17 16.24 -8.31
CA ALA A 43 2.09 15.37 -8.76
C ALA A 43 1.98 14.12 -7.88
N VAL A 44 3.11 13.55 -7.45
CA VAL A 44 3.12 12.43 -6.49
C VAL A 44 2.49 12.85 -5.17
N ALA A 45 2.87 14.02 -4.65
CA ALA A 45 2.30 14.57 -3.41
C ALA A 45 0.78 14.72 -3.51
N LYS A 46 0.30 15.23 -4.63
CA LYS A 46 -1.14 15.39 -4.88
C LYS A 46 -1.86 14.05 -4.93
N LEU A 47 -1.32 13.07 -5.64
CA LEU A 47 -1.89 11.71 -5.69
C LEU A 47 -1.99 11.10 -4.28
N MET A 48 -0.95 11.24 -3.49
CA MET A 48 -0.92 10.71 -2.13
C MET A 48 -1.93 11.40 -1.22
N ALA A 49 -2.05 12.73 -1.34
CA ALA A 49 -3.02 13.51 -0.56
C ALA A 49 -4.46 13.18 -0.95
N ASP A 50 -4.75 13.15 -2.25
CA ASP A 50 -6.11 12.90 -2.75
C ASP A 50 -6.62 11.50 -2.37
N ASN A 51 -5.72 10.52 -2.25
CA ASN A 51 -6.05 9.14 -1.93
C ASN A 51 -5.71 8.75 -0.48
N THR A 52 -5.27 9.69 0.31
CA THR A 52 -4.89 9.49 1.73
C THR A 52 -3.86 8.35 1.87
N LEU A 53 -2.82 8.40 1.06
CA LEU A 53 -1.76 7.39 1.04
C LEU A 53 -0.52 7.90 1.76
N SER A 54 0.09 7.06 2.57
CA SER A 54 1.42 7.31 3.15
C SER A 54 2.54 6.67 2.35
N GLU A 55 2.22 5.75 1.46
CA GLU A 55 3.13 5.15 0.50
C GLU A 55 2.40 4.99 -0.84
N ILE A 56 3.11 5.11 -1.95
CA ILE A 56 2.57 4.87 -3.29
C ILE A 56 3.54 3.99 -4.07
N VAL A 57 3.00 3.06 -4.85
CA VAL A 57 3.81 2.19 -5.69
C VAL A 57 4.25 2.92 -6.94
N VAL A 58 5.47 2.65 -7.39
CA VAL A 58 5.99 3.14 -8.67
C VAL A 58 5.97 2.00 -9.65
N LEU A 59 5.28 2.20 -10.77
CA LEU A 59 5.18 1.21 -11.84
C LEU A 59 6.00 1.66 -13.05
N LEU A 60 6.65 0.72 -13.69
CA LEU A 60 7.29 0.86 -14.98
C LEU A 60 6.87 -0.32 -15.83
N ASP A 61 6.28 -0.06 -17.00
CA ASP A 61 5.74 -1.09 -17.88
C ASP A 61 4.79 -2.06 -17.14
N ARG A 62 3.93 -1.48 -16.31
CA ARG A 62 2.94 -2.20 -15.49
C ARG A 62 3.53 -3.10 -14.41
N ARG A 63 4.82 -2.96 -14.12
CA ARG A 63 5.50 -3.74 -13.08
C ARG A 63 5.94 -2.85 -11.93
N PRO A 64 5.73 -3.27 -10.68
CA PRO A 64 6.22 -2.51 -9.54
C PRO A 64 7.75 -2.51 -9.52
N VAL A 65 8.33 -1.31 -9.57
CA VAL A 65 9.81 -1.14 -9.54
C VAL A 65 10.29 -0.52 -8.23
N GLY A 66 9.38 0.03 -7.44
CA GLY A 66 9.72 0.65 -6.19
C GLY A 66 8.49 1.28 -5.55
N TYR A 67 8.73 2.07 -4.53
CA TYR A 67 7.70 2.82 -3.83
C TYR A 67 8.24 4.16 -3.35
N VAL A 68 7.33 5.08 -3.10
CA VAL A 68 7.64 6.41 -2.58
C VAL A 68 6.90 6.58 -1.26
N ARG A 69 7.60 7.05 -0.23
CA ARG A 69 7.01 7.39 1.07
C ARG A 69 6.65 8.86 1.12
N GLN A 70 5.52 9.15 1.74
CA GLN A 70 5.06 10.52 1.94
C GLN A 70 6.13 11.38 2.63
N GLU A 71 6.80 10.85 3.63
CA GLU A 71 7.86 11.56 4.34
C GLU A 71 9.01 12.00 3.43
N ASP A 72 9.39 11.15 2.46
CA ASP A 72 10.45 11.48 1.50
C ASP A 72 10.02 12.60 0.54
N VAL A 73 8.74 12.59 0.17
CA VAL A 73 8.15 13.64 -0.68
C VAL A 73 8.12 14.97 0.08
N VAL A 74 7.63 14.94 1.32
CA VAL A 74 7.55 16.14 2.16
C VAL A 74 8.95 16.74 2.40
N ASP A 75 9.93 15.90 2.71
CA ASP A 75 11.30 16.35 2.92
C ASP A 75 11.86 17.08 1.71
N ARG A 76 11.57 16.58 0.50
CA ARG A 76 12.01 17.23 -0.73
C ARG A 76 11.27 18.54 -1.02
N LEU A 77 9.98 18.59 -0.72
CA LEU A 77 9.17 19.79 -0.89
C LEU A 77 9.58 20.89 0.10
N VAL A 78 9.89 20.50 1.35
CA VAL A 78 10.33 21.42 2.41
C VAL A 78 11.76 21.89 2.19
N ALA A 79 12.63 21.03 1.65
CA ALA A 79 14.02 21.38 1.30
C ALA A 79 14.12 22.33 0.09
N GLY A 80 13.02 22.62 -0.58
CA GLY A 80 12.95 23.64 -1.62
C GLY A 80 13.42 24.98 -1.07
N GLU A 81 14.38 25.60 -1.75
CA GLU A 81 15.04 26.83 -1.33
C GLU A 81 14.05 27.95 -0.97
N VAL A 82 14.07 28.40 0.28
CA VAL A 82 13.47 29.67 0.65
C VAL A 82 14.37 30.76 0.11
N VAL A 83 14.04 31.32 -1.04
CA VAL A 83 14.77 32.46 -1.60
C VAL A 83 14.18 33.71 -0.96
N ILE A 84 14.96 34.32 -0.11
CA ILE A 84 14.63 35.65 0.45
C ILE A 84 15.04 36.69 -0.60
N THR A 85 14.10 37.16 -1.39
CA THR A 85 14.29 38.28 -2.31
C THR A 85 13.59 39.52 -1.74
N GLY A 86 14.35 40.42 -1.14
CA GLY A 86 13.80 41.67 -0.61
C GLY A 86 12.90 41.48 0.60
N SER A 87 11.81 42.24 0.68
CA SER A 87 10.84 42.16 1.77
C SER A 87 9.74 41.11 1.59
N ASP A 88 9.78 40.35 0.51
CA ASP A 88 8.77 39.31 0.21
C ASP A 88 9.38 37.91 0.31
N PHE A 89 8.74 37.08 1.12
CA PHE A 89 9.02 35.66 1.15
C PHE A 89 8.38 35.01 -0.08
N ALA A 90 9.15 34.78 -1.11
CA ALA A 90 8.70 33.94 -2.21
C ALA A 90 9.15 32.51 -1.93
N MET A 91 8.20 31.66 -1.63
CA MET A 91 8.43 30.21 -1.74
C MET A 91 8.62 29.92 -3.23
N ARG A 92 9.84 29.60 -3.61
CA ARG A 92 10.08 29.05 -4.94
C ARG A 92 9.26 27.76 -5.03
N PRO A 93 8.37 27.60 -6.02
CA PRO A 93 7.68 26.33 -6.20
C PRO A 93 8.72 25.23 -6.27
N PRO A 94 8.42 24.05 -5.70
CA PRO A 94 9.33 22.92 -5.80
C PRO A 94 9.72 22.77 -7.25
N THR A 95 11.01 22.68 -7.51
CA THR A 95 11.52 22.58 -8.86
C THR A 95 10.88 21.37 -9.52
N THR A 96 10.24 21.61 -10.65
CA THR A 96 9.64 20.56 -11.49
C THR A 96 10.66 19.51 -11.94
N ASP A 97 11.92 19.70 -11.54
CA ASP A 97 13.04 18.84 -11.88
C ASP A 97 13.17 17.61 -10.97
N VAL A 98 12.51 17.60 -9.79
CA VAL A 98 12.53 16.45 -8.91
C VAL A 98 11.40 15.48 -9.32
N LEU A 99 11.79 14.25 -9.64
CA LEU A 99 10.88 13.22 -10.10
C LEU A 99 10.76 12.09 -9.07
N ALA A 100 9.74 11.27 -9.21
CA ALA A 100 9.54 10.11 -8.34
C ALA A 100 10.79 9.23 -8.25
N ARG A 101 11.51 9.05 -9.35
CA ARG A 101 12.75 8.25 -9.37
C ARG A 101 13.86 8.78 -8.47
N ASP A 102 13.83 10.08 -8.14
CA ASP A 102 14.85 10.71 -7.28
C ASP A 102 14.61 10.40 -5.80
N VAL A 103 13.41 9.99 -5.42
CA VAL A 103 13.03 9.62 -4.05
C VAL A 103 12.56 8.18 -3.95
N LEU A 104 12.59 7.44 -5.03
CA LEU A 104 12.17 6.05 -5.12
C LEU A 104 12.98 5.18 -4.18
N ARG A 105 12.28 4.37 -3.41
CA ARG A 105 12.88 3.29 -2.63
C ARG A 105 12.70 1.97 -3.38
N PRO A 106 13.72 1.13 -3.45
CA PRO A 106 13.61 -0.17 -4.12
C PRO A 106 12.82 -1.16 -3.28
N GLN A 107 12.43 -2.28 -3.92
CA GLN A 107 11.77 -3.41 -3.26
C GLN A 107 10.41 -3.05 -2.66
N PRO A 108 9.41 -2.78 -3.51
CA PRO A 108 8.04 -2.66 -3.04
C PRO A 108 7.61 -3.98 -2.38
N LEU A 109 6.72 -3.89 -1.39
CA LEU A 109 6.18 -5.09 -0.76
C LEU A 109 5.15 -5.71 -1.71
N LEU A 110 5.49 -6.86 -2.27
CA LEU A 110 4.64 -7.61 -3.18
C LEU A 110 4.09 -8.83 -2.47
N VAL A 111 2.80 -9.07 -2.60
CA VAL A 111 2.12 -10.23 -2.03
C VAL A 111 1.29 -10.91 -3.10
N ASP A 112 1.13 -12.22 -2.99
CA ASP A 112 0.30 -13.00 -3.91
C ASP A 112 -1.18 -12.83 -3.55
N GLU A 113 -2.05 -12.83 -4.56
CA GLU A 113 -3.50 -12.65 -4.37
C GLU A 113 -4.13 -13.73 -3.47
N ASN A 114 -3.55 -14.93 -3.45
CA ASN A 114 -4.01 -16.04 -2.64
C ASN A 114 -3.39 -16.11 -1.24
N GLN A 115 -2.43 -15.24 -0.97
CA GLN A 115 -1.79 -15.18 0.33
C GLN A 115 -2.81 -14.78 1.39
N ARG A 116 -2.72 -15.38 2.58
CA ARG A 116 -3.67 -15.11 3.66
C ARG A 116 -3.53 -13.69 4.17
N THR A 117 -4.64 -13.06 4.49
CA THR A 117 -4.68 -11.71 5.04
C THR A 117 -3.79 -11.56 6.27
N SER A 118 -3.80 -12.54 7.19
CA SER A 118 -2.96 -12.52 8.39
C SER A 118 -1.46 -12.48 8.07
N GLU A 119 -1.04 -13.21 7.04
CA GLU A 119 0.36 -13.21 6.59
C GLU A 119 0.76 -11.85 6.02
N VAL A 120 -0.12 -11.22 5.26
CA VAL A 120 0.12 -9.90 4.68
C VAL A 120 0.23 -8.85 5.79
N ILE A 121 -0.66 -8.89 6.77
CA ILE A 121 -0.63 -7.99 7.93
C ILE A 121 0.69 -8.15 8.69
N ALA A 122 1.11 -9.40 8.93
CA ALA A 122 2.37 -9.68 9.61
C ALA A 122 3.58 -9.16 8.82
N LEU A 123 3.60 -9.34 7.50
CA LEU A 123 4.66 -8.81 6.64
C LEU A 123 4.72 -7.28 6.67
N MET A 124 3.57 -6.62 6.62
CA MET A 124 3.51 -5.16 6.71
C MET A 124 4.03 -4.66 8.06
N ALA A 125 3.66 -5.34 9.15
CA ALA A 125 4.13 -4.99 10.48
C ALA A 125 5.63 -5.22 10.64
N GLN A 126 6.15 -6.35 10.19
CA GLN A 126 7.57 -6.72 10.30
C GLN A 126 8.46 -5.80 9.48
N THR A 127 7.97 -5.34 8.33
CA THR A 127 8.73 -4.47 7.43
C THR A 127 8.44 -2.98 7.62
N ALA A 128 7.55 -2.64 8.54
CA ALA A 128 7.07 -1.27 8.76
C ALA A 128 6.54 -0.62 7.47
N ARG A 129 5.87 -1.40 6.64
CA ARG A 129 5.34 -0.94 5.36
C ARG A 129 3.86 -0.61 5.48
N ARG A 130 3.45 0.43 4.78
CA ARG A 130 2.08 0.93 4.78
C ARG A 130 1.32 0.62 3.49
N LEU A 131 1.97 -0.10 2.58
CA LEU A 131 1.36 -0.49 1.31
C LEU A 131 1.91 -1.84 0.90
N ALA A 132 1.01 -2.79 0.63
CA ALA A 132 1.33 -4.05 -0.02
C ALA A 132 0.65 -4.06 -1.38
N VAL A 133 1.38 -4.42 -2.41
CA VAL A 133 0.85 -4.56 -3.77
C VAL A 133 0.47 -6.01 -3.97
N VAL A 134 -0.79 -6.24 -4.31
CA VAL A 134 -1.31 -7.59 -4.56
C VAL A 134 -1.08 -7.93 -6.02
N MET A 135 -0.40 -9.04 -6.24
CA MET A 135 0.04 -9.49 -7.56
C MET A 135 -0.75 -10.71 -8.02
N HIS A 136 -1.08 -10.73 -9.30
CA HIS A 136 -1.63 -11.89 -9.96
C HIS A 136 -0.52 -12.86 -10.39
N GLU A 137 -0.87 -14.07 -10.79
CA GLU A 137 0.07 -15.12 -11.24
C GLU A 137 0.96 -14.65 -12.41
N ASP A 138 0.44 -13.79 -13.28
CA ASP A 138 1.16 -13.23 -14.42
C ASP A 138 2.07 -12.05 -14.06
N GLU A 139 2.29 -11.82 -12.77
CA GLU A 139 3.12 -10.72 -12.24
C GLU A 139 2.55 -9.32 -12.51
N THR A 140 1.24 -9.21 -12.70
CA THR A 140 0.59 -7.90 -12.80
C THR A 140 -0.03 -7.48 -11.46
N PRO A 141 0.08 -6.20 -11.09
CA PRO A 141 -0.59 -5.71 -9.90
C PRO A 141 -2.11 -5.62 -10.12
N ILE A 142 -2.88 -6.16 -9.18
CA ILE A 142 -4.35 -6.18 -9.26
C ILE A 142 -5.01 -5.42 -8.14
N GLY A 143 -4.29 -5.03 -7.11
CA GLY A 143 -4.84 -4.30 -5.99
C GLY A 143 -3.77 -3.90 -5.01
N VAL A 144 -4.19 -3.19 -3.98
CA VAL A 144 -3.31 -2.75 -2.89
C VAL A 144 -3.99 -2.98 -1.55
N VAL A 145 -3.18 -3.17 -0.52
CA VAL A 145 -3.62 -3.22 0.87
C VAL A 145 -2.87 -2.16 1.64
N THR A 146 -3.61 -1.28 2.28
CA THR A 146 -3.10 -0.25 3.18
C THR A 146 -3.70 -0.48 4.59
N PRO A 147 -3.28 0.26 5.62
CA PRO A 147 -3.91 0.16 6.93
C PRO A 147 -5.42 0.36 6.91
N ARG A 148 -5.95 1.08 5.93
CA ARG A 148 -7.40 1.29 5.79
C ARG A 148 -8.14 -0.01 5.50
N GLU A 149 -7.67 -0.79 4.53
CA GLU A 149 -8.29 -2.07 4.18
C GLU A 149 -8.18 -3.07 5.32
N ILE A 150 -7.07 -3.03 6.06
CA ILE A 150 -6.89 -3.86 7.26
C ILE A 150 -7.89 -3.45 8.35
N ALA A 151 -8.04 -2.16 8.60
CA ALA A 151 -8.99 -1.65 9.60
C ALA A 151 -10.43 -2.03 9.23
N ASP A 152 -10.80 -1.86 7.98
CA ASP A 152 -12.14 -2.23 7.49
C ASP A 152 -12.39 -3.74 7.67
N HIS A 153 -11.40 -4.57 7.42
CA HIS A 153 -11.49 -6.01 7.59
C HIS A 153 -11.69 -6.39 9.08
N VAL A 154 -10.90 -5.79 9.97
CA VAL A 154 -11.01 -6.03 11.41
C VAL A 154 -12.38 -5.62 11.94
N LEU A 155 -12.88 -4.45 11.51
CA LEU A 155 -14.21 -3.98 11.89
C LEU A 155 -15.31 -4.91 11.39
N ALA A 156 -15.17 -5.44 10.18
CA ALA A 156 -16.13 -6.40 9.62
C ALA A 156 -16.16 -7.70 10.43
N LEU A 157 -15.01 -8.18 10.90
CA LEU A 157 -14.92 -9.37 11.76
C LEU A 157 -15.60 -9.13 13.12
N GLU A 158 -15.37 -7.97 13.73
CA GLU A 158 -16.01 -7.60 15.01
C GLU A 158 -17.52 -7.52 14.87
N THR A 159 -18.01 -6.98 13.77
CA THR A 159 -19.44 -6.88 13.50
C THR A 159 -20.08 -8.26 13.26
N ALA A 160 -19.35 -9.18 12.63
CA ALA A 160 -19.84 -10.53 12.38
C ALA A 160 -19.97 -11.36 13.67
N ASP A 161 -19.15 -11.07 14.68
CA ASP A 161 -19.17 -11.74 15.98
C ASP A 161 -20.24 -11.17 16.94
N ALA A 162 -20.89 -10.08 16.58
CA ALA A 162 -21.89 -9.44 17.42
C ALA A 162 -23.30 -10.07 17.31
#